data_3e8414f38b2d8c8c78173a93cf7dc4c0
#
_entry.id   3e8414f38b2d8c8c78173a93cf7dc4c0
#
_cell.length_a   1.000
_cell.length_b   1.000
_cell.length_c   1.000
_cell.angle_alpha   90.00
_cell.angle_beta   90.00
_cell.angle_gamma   90.00
#
_symmetry.space_group_name_H-M   'P 1'
#
loop_
_entity.id
_entity.type
_entity.pdbx_description
1 polymer ?
#
loop_
_entity_poly.entity_id
_entity_poly.type
_entity_poly.pdbx_seq_one_letter_code
_entity_poly.pdbx_strand_id
1 'polypeptide(L)'
;MSSADDILLKEKFSVDVDDVPDGISRRQFIRSTALLGVTGAGLATVLASCGENGNQAAPGGSQVSTAAAGEQGGRLSADVKPGQLDEYYGLWSGGHSGEIRVYGVPSGRELKRIPVFNPDPLTGWGLTHESQALLGTNPDGSLKYTTGDTHHVHGSYRNGTYDGKYFWTNDKIHGRMARIRGDIFETDKITEIPNVQGFHGIFPDKRDPVDPNINYTTRVFCGSEFQTPHPNDGTGLDDPSNYYCVFTCVDAESMELRWQCKVDGNMDLVATSFDGKLAASNQYNTENGMVFAEMMSAERDTCVFFNIERIEKAVAEGRFFQIPGSEVPVVDGTKAANTDPKT
;
A
#
# COMPACT_ATOMS: atom_id res chain seq x y z
N MET A 1 35.37 -26.43 5.51
CA MET A 1 36.07 -25.18 5.22
C MET A 1 34.99 -24.11 5.08
N SER A 2 34.73 -23.36 6.12
CA SER A 2 33.77 -22.25 6.14
C SER A 2 34.42 -21.06 5.46
N SER A 3 33.77 -20.47 4.47
CA SER A 3 34.34 -19.34 3.73
C SER A 3 34.20 -18.05 4.54
N ALA A 4 35.18 -17.18 4.39
CA ALA A 4 35.32 -15.91 5.13
C ALA A 4 34.19 -14.89 4.84
N ASP A 5 33.31 -15.18 3.89
CA ASP A 5 32.22 -14.28 3.49
C ASP A 5 30.97 -14.34 4.38
N ASP A 6 30.82 -15.44 5.16
CA ASP A 6 29.73 -15.59 6.12
C ASP A 6 29.87 -14.74 7.39
N ILE A 7 31.07 -14.20 7.62
CA ILE A 7 31.37 -13.42 8.83
C ILE A 7 31.07 -11.92 8.64
N LEU A 8 31.15 -11.41 7.42
CA LEU A 8 31.00 -9.97 7.13
C LEU A 8 29.56 -9.46 7.14
N LEU A 9 28.56 -10.32 7.05
CA LEU A 9 27.15 -9.93 7.09
C LEU A 9 26.54 -9.92 8.50
N LYS A 10 27.19 -10.58 9.46
CA LYS A 10 26.74 -10.62 10.87
C LYS A 10 27.16 -9.42 11.70
N GLU A 11 28.17 -8.67 11.30
CA GLU A 11 28.67 -7.53 12.11
C GLU A 11 27.97 -6.19 11.82
N LYS A 12 27.09 -6.07 10.85
CA LYS A 12 26.46 -4.78 10.50
C LYS A 12 25.12 -4.49 11.15
N PHE A 13 24.52 -5.44 11.87
CA PHE A 13 23.22 -5.25 12.54
C PHE A 13 23.09 -5.95 13.90
N SER A 14 24.18 -6.13 14.64
CA SER A 14 24.07 -6.48 16.05
C SER A 14 23.90 -5.19 16.86
N VAL A 15 22.67 -4.90 17.28
CA VAL A 15 22.43 -3.99 18.40
C VAL A 15 22.95 -4.76 19.63
N ASP A 16 24.02 -4.25 20.25
CA ASP A 16 24.58 -4.81 21.46
C ASP A 16 23.52 -4.77 22.56
N VAL A 17 23.09 -5.92 23.04
CA VAL A 17 22.01 -6.07 24.03
C VAL A 17 22.49 -5.67 25.44
N ASP A 18 23.77 -5.38 25.61
CA ASP A 18 24.43 -5.07 26.88
C ASP A 18 24.33 -3.58 27.30
N ASP A 19 23.79 -2.70 26.46
CA ASP A 19 23.58 -1.27 26.77
C ASP A 19 22.20 -0.93 27.34
N VAL A 20 21.44 -1.91 27.81
CA VAL A 20 20.17 -1.63 28.51
C VAL A 20 20.44 -1.42 30.00
N PRO A 21 20.13 -0.25 30.57
CA PRO A 21 20.34 0.01 31.99
C PRO A 21 19.60 -1.03 32.83
N ASP A 22 20.31 -1.60 33.80
CA ASP A 22 19.75 -2.53 34.79
C ASP A 22 18.51 -1.95 35.45
N GLY A 23 17.35 -2.58 35.26
CA GLY A 23 16.10 -2.25 35.96
C GLY A 23 14.89 -1.96 35.10
N ILE A 24 14.97 -1.98 33.78
CA ILE A 24 13.82 -1.76 32.90
C ILE A 24 13.34 -3.10 32.32
N SER A 25 12.11 -3.53 32.65
CA SER A 25 11.55 -4.73 32.07
C SER A 25 11.28 -4.53 30.55
N ARG A 26 11.35 -5.62 29.75
CA ARG A 26 11.01 -5.59 28.32
C ARG A 26 9.67 -4.91 28.03
N ARG A 27 8.69 -5.05 28.90
CA ARG A 27 7.40 -4.37 28.79
C ARG A 27 7.48 -2.86 29.02
N GLN A 28 8.36 -2.41 29.89
CA GLN A 28 8.58 -0.97 30.13
C GLN A 28 9.38 -0.34 29.00
N PHE A 29 10.36 -1.05 28.44
CA PHE A 29 11.11 -0.61 27.28
C PHE A 29 10.22 -0.44 26.03
N ILE A 30 9.36 -1.42 25.74
CA ILE A 30 8.40 -1.33 24.61
C ILE A 30 7.39 -0.18 24.83
N ARG A 31 6.95 0.04 26.08
CA ARG A 31 6.07 1.18 26.39
C ARG A 31 6.77 2.52 26.27
N SER A 32 8.03 2.61 26.66
CA SER A 32 8.82 3.85 26.58
C SER A 32 9.21 4.20 25.15
N THR A 33 9.57 3.22 24.32
CA THR A 33 9.85 3.44 22.90
C THR A 33 8.60 3.76 22.10
N ALA A 34 7.45 3.14 22.41
CA ALA A 34 6.19 3.50 21.78
C ALA A 34 5.72 4.92 22.18
N LEU A 35 6.04 5.36 23.39
CA LEU A 35 5.71 6.71 23.87
C LEU A 35 6.65 7.79 23.32
N LEU A 36 7.94 7.48 23.14
CA LEU A 36 8.94 8.41 22.59
C LEU A 36 8.84 8.55 21.06
N GLY A 37 8.30 7.54 20.36
CA GLY A 37 8.05 7.59 18.91
C GLY A 37 6.88 8.49 18.51
N VAL A 38 6.00 8.84 19.43
CA VAL A 38 4.77 9.61 19.15
C VAL A 38 4.82 11.04 19.73
N THR A 39 5.71 11.32 20.67
CA THR A 39 5.59 12.55 21.49
C THR A 39 6.75 13.55 21.40
N GLY A 40 7.59 13.56 20.46
CA GLY A 40 8.55 14.61 20.66
C GLY A 40 9.32 15.19 19.50
N ALA A 41 9.76 14.39 18.57
CA ALA A 41 10.68 14.89 17.56
C ALA A 41 10.03 15.29 16.23
N GLY A 42 8.83 14.75 15.96
CA GLY A 42 8.12 15.02 14.70
C GLY A 42 7.30 16.31 14.70
N LEU A 43 6.75 16.69 15.85
CA LEU A 43 5.90 17.90 15.93
C LEU A 43 6.73 19.18 16.08
N ALA A 44 7.88 19.13 16.74
CA ALA A 44 8.72 20.31 16.94
C ALA A 44 9.41 20.80 15.66
N THR A 45 9.70 19.89 14.71
CA THR A 45 10.33 20.26 13.43
C THR A 45 9.35 20.85 12.42
N VAL A 46 8.06 20.50 12.51
CA VAL A 46 7.03 21.08 11.62
C VAL A 46 6.63 22.48 12.09
N LEU A 47 6.67 22.78 13.38
CA LEU A 47 6.35 24.11 13.92
C LEU A 47 7.48 25.13 13.80
N ALA A 48 8.72 24.68 13.63
CA ALA A 48 9.89 25.59 13.50
C ALA A 48 10.12 26.10 12.06
N SER A 49 9.42 25.57 11.05
CA SER A 49 9.57 26.02 9.67
C SER A 49 8.57 27.10 9.22
N CYS A 50 7.70 27.55 10.10
CA CYS A 50 6.69 28.59 9.81
C CYS A 50 6.87 29.87 10.64
N GLY A 51 8.11 30.28 10.87
CA GLY A 51 8.42 31.52 11.56
C GLY A 51 9.39 32.39 10.79
N GLU A 52 8.93 33.56 10.42
CA GLU A 52 9.59 34.76 9.87
C GLU A 52 9.59 34.91 8.33
N ASN A 53 8.64 35.69 7.81
CA ASN A 53 8.85 37.01 7.27
C ASN A 53 7.61 37.60 6.60
N GLY A 54 7.27 38.86 6.98
CA GLY A 54 6.79 39.86 6.05
C GLY A 54 5.28 40.05 5.91
N ASN A 55 4.76 41.02 6.65
CA ASN A 55 3.51 41.73 6.41
C ASN A 55 3.18 41.97 4.93
N GLN A 56 2.01 41.48 4.50
CA GLN A 56 1.08 42.28 3.69
C GLN A 56 -0.33 41.69 3.81
N ALA A 57 -1.25 42.50 4.24
CA ALA A 57 -2.66 42.16 4.40
C ALA A 57 -3.38 42.15 3.06
N ALA A 58 -4.07 41.04 2.74
CA ALA A 58 -5.12 40.98 1.74
C ALA A 58 -6.47 40.80 2.46
N PRO A 59 -7.53 41.50 2.08
CA PRO A 59 -8.82 41.47 2.77
C PRO A 59 -9.66 40.28 2.32
N GLY A 60 -10.20 39.50 3.26
CA GLY A 60 -11.33 38.61 3.03
C GLY A 60 -11.05 37.12 3.17
N GLY A 61 -10.21 36.68 4.08
CA GLY A 61 -10.11 35.27 4.45
C GLY A 61 -10.78 35.00 5.80
N SER A 62 -11.68 34.03 5.85
CA SER A 62 -12.23 33.52 7.11
C SER A 62 -11.08 33.12 8.03
N GLN A 63 -11.01 33.75 9.20
CA GLN A 63 -10.05 33.37 10.23
C GLN A 63 -10.34 31.94 10.69
N VAL A 64 -9.47 31.04 10.36
CA VAL A 64 -9.40 29.76 11.05
C VAL A 64 -8.88 30.07 12.46
N SER A 65 -9.78 30.03 13.42
CA SER A 65 -9.45 30.20 14.84
C SER A 65 -8.53 29.00 15.24
N THR A 66 -7.24 29.27 15.36
CA THR A 66 -6.34 28.37 16.08
C THR A 66 -6.69 28.47 17.56
N ALA A 67 -7.52 27.56 18.05
CA ALA A 67 -7.72 27.40 19.48
C ALA A 67 -6.37 27.04 20.11
N ALA A 68 -5.85 27.94 20.94
CA ALA A 68 -4.64 27.71 21.71
C ALA A 68 -4.81 26.42 22.52
N ALA A 69 -3.95 25.44 22.30
CA ALA A 69 -3.85 24.26 23.11
C ALA A 69 -3.40 24.67 24.51
N GLY A 70 -4.35 24.74 25.45
CA GLY A 70 -4.06 24.96 26.85
C GLY A 70 -3.26 23.78 27.41
N GLU A 71 -2.16 24.08 28.08
CA GLU A 71 -1.36 23.15 28.87
C GLU A 71 -2.20 22.51 29.97
N GLN A 72 -2.83 21.42 29.67
CA GLN A 72 -3.20 20.41 30.67
C GLN A 72 -3.06 19.07 29.95
N GLY A 73 -2.33 18.11 30.54
CA GLY A 73 -2.20 16.73 30.08
C GLY A 73 -3.56 16.01 30.00
N GLY A 74 -4.48 16.60 29.26
CA GLY A 74 -5.83 16.17 29.04
C GLY A 74 -5.92 15.30 27.79
N ARG A 75 -6.77 14.28 27.84
CA ARG A 75 -7.26 13.55 26.69
C ARG A 75 -7.59 14.55 25.57
N LEU A 76 -7.11 14.27 24.36
CA LEU A 76 -7.55 14.98 23.17
C LEU A 76 -9.09 14.95 23.15
N SER A 77 -9.72 16.11 23.13
CA SER A 77 -11.18 16.17 23.08
C SER A 77 -11.66 15.71 21.71
N ALA A 78 -12.51 14.70 21.68
CA ALA A 78 -13.22 14.29 20.47
C ALA A 78 -14.44 15.18 20.17
N ASP A 79 -14.66 16.24 20.97
CA ASP A 79 -15.81 17.14 20.83
C ASP A 79 -15.56 18.19 19.76
N VAL A 80 -16.20 18.02 18.60
CA VAL A 80 -16.25 19.00 17.53
C VAL A 80 -17.63 19.66 17.54
N LYS A 81 -17.68 20.96 17.82
CA LYS A 81 -18.92 21.72 17.96
C LYS A 81 -19.71 21.80 16.64
N PRO A 82 -21.04 21.95 16.70
CA PRO A 82 -21.84 22.21 15.51
C PRO A 82 -21.31 23.36 14.67
N GLY A 83 -21.18 23.17 13.36
CA GLY A 83 -20.64 24.16 12.43
C GLY A 83 -19.11 24.21 12.36
N GLN A 84 -18.40 23.44 13.17
CA GLN A 84 -16.95 23.26 13.08
C GLN A 84 -16.59 22.02 12.26
N LEU A 85 -15.44 22.07 11.61
CA LEU A 85 -14.84 20.95 10.91
C LEU A 85 -13.90 20.18 11.84
N ASP A 86 -13.73 18.90 11.57
CA ASP A 86 -12.64 18.13 12.14
C ASP A 86 -11.29 18.68 11.63
N GLU A 87 -10.26 18.56 12.45
CA GLU A 87 -8.92 19.05 12.12
C GLU A 87 -8.30 18.26 10.96
N TYR A 88 -8.55 16.96 10.97
CA TYR A 88 -8.09 16.04 9.93
C TYR A 88 -9.22 15.10 9.53
N TYR A 89 -9.01 14.38 8.44
CA TYR A 89 -9.81 13.22 8.09
C TYR A 89 -8.89 12.06 7.64
N GLY A 90 -9.36 10.85 7.84
CA GLY A 90 -8.70 9.65 7.43
C GLY A 90 -9.62 8.75 6.62
N LEU A 91 -9.04 7.92 5.78
CA LEU A 91 -9.75 6.93 4.98
C LEU A 91 -9.45 5.55 5.54
N TRP A 92 -10.50 4.76 5.74
CA TRP A 92 -10.42 3.39 6.24
C TRP A 92 -11.13 2.44 5.30
N SER A 93 -10.53 1.26 5.11
CA SER A 93 -11.17 0.18 4.39
C SER A 93 -12.32 -0.42 5.21
N GLY A 94 -13.40 -0.79 4.52
CA GLY A 94 -14.54 -1.45 5.12
C GLY A 94 -14.47 -2.98 5.13
N GLY A 95 -13.40 -3.57 4.58
CA GLY A 95 -13.26 -5.01 4.43
C GLY A 95 -14.30 -5.56 3.45
N HIS A 96 -14.95 -6.65 3.83
CA HIS A 96 -15.96 -7.32 3.00
C HIS A 96 -17.21 -6.49 2.65
N SER A 97 -17.39 -5.31 3.25
CA SER A 97 -18.43 -4.38 2.77
C SER A 97 -18.06 -3.69 1.46
N GLY A 98 -16.81 -3.84 0.99
CA GLY A 98 -16.34 -3.39 -0.31
C GLY A 98 -16.38 -1.88 -0.51
N GLU A 99 -16.23 -1.11 0.57
CA GLU A 99 -16.32 0.35 0.62
C GLU A 99 -15.13 0.97 1.33
N ILE A 100 -14.95 2.25 1.16
CA ILE A 100 -14.04 3.09 1.95
C ILE A 100 -14.85 4.08 2.77
N ARG A 101 -14.45 4.29 4.03
CA ARG A 101 -15.07 5.25 4.94
C ARG A 101 -14.12 6.40 5.23
N VAL A 102 -14.67 7.59 5.21
CA VAL A 102 -13.97 8.82 5.62
C VAL A 102 -14.43 9.19 7.01
N TYR A 103 -13.49 9.25 7.95
CA TYR A 103 -13.75 9.65 9.33
C TYR A 103 -13.05 10.96 9.65
N GLY A 104 -13.76 11.82 10.37
CA GLY A 104 -13.19 13.02 10.95
C GLY A 104 -12.32 12.72 12.18
N VAL A 105 -11.24 13.44 12.33
CA VAL A 105 -10.34 13.36 13.48
C VAL A 105 -10.22 14.75 14.07
N PRO A 106 -10.52 14.98 15.35
CA PRO A 106 -10.61 13.99 16.44
C PRO A 106 -12.00 13.40 16.72
N SER A 107 -13.08 13.81 16.03
CA SER A 107 -14.44 13.43 16.41
C SER A 107 -14.74 11.93 16.26
N GLY A 108 -14.07 11.22 15.35
CA GLY A 108 -14.36 9.83 15.02
C GLY A 108 -15.68 9.64 14.25
N ARG A 109 -16.35 10.71 13.84
CA ARG A 109 -17.63 10.62 13.10
C ARG A 109 -17.38 10.24 11.65
N GLU A 110 -18.24 9.40 11.10
CA GLU A 110 -18.23 9.09 9.68
C GLU A 110 -18.71 10.32 8.90
N LEU A 111 -17.87 10.82 8.00
CA LEU A 111 -18.15 11.97 7.14
C LEU A 111 -18.72 11.53 5.80
N LYS A 112 -18.20 10.44 5.24
CA LYS A 112 -18.65 9.88 3.96
C LYS A 112 -18.34 8.39 3.89
N ARG A 113 -19.23 7.65 3.24
CA ARG A 113 -19.00 6.28 2.76
C ARG A 113 -18.86 6.31 1.26
N ILE A 114 -17.83 5.67 0.74
CA ILE A 114 -17.47 5.62 -0.67
C ILE A 114 -17.63 4.17 -1.13
N PRO A 115 -18.65 3.82 -1.91
CA PRO A 115 -18.76 2.49 -2.49
C PRO A 115 -17.64 2.24 -3.50
N VAL A 116 -17.03 1.04 -3.45
CA VAL A 116 -15.91 0.70 -4.32
C VAL A 116 -16.20 -0.59 -5.09
N PHE A 117 -16.21 -1.74 -4.42
CA PHE A 117 -16.32 -3.04 -5.10
C PHE A 117 -17.69 -3.70 -4.98
N ASN A 118 -18.46 -3.36 -3.95
CA ASN A 118 -19.81 -3.91 -3.76
C ASN A 118 -20.87 -2.94 -4.26
N PRO A 119 -21.95 -3.43 -4.87
CA PRO A 119 -23.11 -2.59 -5.17
C PRO A 119 -23.67 -1.95 -3.89
N ASP A 120 -24.07 -0.70 -4.00
CA ASP A 120 -24.71 0.03 -2.91
C ASP A 120 -26.02 0.69 -3.38
N PRO A 121 -27.16 0.07 -3.06
CA PRO A 121 -28.47 0.60 -3.49
C PRO A 121 -28.78 2.00 -2.95
N LEU A 122 -28.23 2.39 -1.80
CA LEU A 122 -28.48 3.72 -1.22
C LEU A 122 -27.87 4.86 -2.04
N THR A 123 -26.76 4.61 -2.71
CA THR A 123 -26.08 5.57 -3.56
C THR A 123 -26.34 5.36 -5.06
N GLY A 124 -26.97 4.24 -5.42
CA GLY A 124 -27.14 3.82 -6.82
C GLY A 124 -25.89 3.18 -7.44
N TRP A 125 -24.82 2.98 -6.66
CA TRP A 125 -23.61 2.34 -7.13
C TRP A 125 -23.86 0.88 -7.51
N GLY A 126 -23.44 0.48 -8.72
CA GLY A 126 -23.74 -0.83 -9.30
C GLY A 126 -25.13 -0.92 -9.96
N LEU A 127 -25.95 0.16 -9.91
CA LEU A 127 -27.28 0.21 -10.52
C LEU A 127 -27.37 1.19 -11.69
N THR A 128 -26.39 2.08 -11.86
CA THR A 128 -26.30 2.98 -13.01
C THR A 128 -25.35 2.39 -14.06
N HIS A 129 -25.51 2.79 -15.32
CA HIS A 129 -24.64 2.32 -16.39
C HIS A 129 -23.16 2.69 -16.16
N GLU A 130 -22.91 3.88 -15.62
CA GLU A 130 -21.58 4.36 -15.32
C GLU A 130 -20.89 3.49 -14.26
N SER A 131 -21.57 3.24 -13.14
CA SER A 131 -21.04 2.41 -12.06
C SER A 131 -20.90 0.93 -12.45
N GLN A 132 -21.83 0.42 -13.27
CA GLN A 132 -21.73 -0.94 -13.83
C GLN A 132 -20.53 -1.08 -14.78
N ALA A 133 -20.25 -0.05 -15.59
CA ALA A 133 -19.09 -0.05 -16.45
C ALA A 133 -17.77 -0.08 -15.65
N LEU A 134 -17.73 0.55 -14.48
CA LEU A 134 -16.56 0.51 -13.58
C LEU A 134 -16.43 -0.84 -12.88
N LEU A 135 -17.54 -1.40 -12.40
CA LEU A 135 -17.53 -2.70 -11.70
C LEU A 135 -17.32 -3.89 -12.64
N GLY A 136 -17.58 -3.70 -13.93
CA GLY A 136 -17.54 -4.75 -14.94
C GLY A 136 -18.84 -5.57 -14.99
N THR A 137 -19.22 -5.95 -16.21
CA THR A 137 -20.44 -6.75 -16.46
C THR A 137 -20.14 -8.00 -17.26
N ASN A 138 -20.95 -9.02 -17.04
CA ASN A 138 -21.01 -10.22 -17.87
C ASN A 138 -21.73 -9.93 -19.20
N PRO A 139 -21.63 -10.82 -20.21
CA PRO A 139 -22.33 -10.65 -21.48
C PRO A 139 -23.85 -10.53 -21.37
N ASP A 140 -24.47 -11.05 -20.29
CA ASP A 140 -25.89 -10.95 -20.01
C ASP A 140 -26.31 -9.63 -19.32
N GLY A 141 -25.34 -8.74 -19.06
CA GLY A 141 -25.54 -7.46 -18.40
C GLY A 141 -25.56 -7.51 -16.87
N SER A 142 -25.41 -8.67 -16.27
CA SER A 142 -25.23 -8.79 -14.81
C SER A 142 -23.85 -8.30 -14.39
N LEU A 143 -23.69 -7.84 -13.14
CA LEU A 143 -22.38 -7.50 -12.60
C LEU A 143 -21.46 -8.74 -12.60
N LYS A 144 -20.21 -8.54 -13.00
CA LYS A 144 -19.19 -9.60 -12.99
C LYS A 144 -18.91 -10.09 -11.57
N TYR A 145 -18.88 -9.16 -10.63
CA TYR A 145 -18.73 -9.42 -9.20
C TYR A 145 -19.73 -8.60 -8.40
N THR A 146 -20.34 -9.22 -7.41
CA THR A 146 -21.29 -8.57 -6.49
C THR A 146 -20.71 -8.34 -5.09
N THR A 147 -19.50 -8.82 -4.87
CA THR A 147 -18.76 -8.69 -3.60
C THR A 147 -17.34 -8.24 -3.89
N GLY A 148 -16.68 -7.75 -2.88
CA GLY A 148 -15.26 -7.43 -2.87
C GLY A 148 -14.79 -7.23 -1.43
N ASP A 149 -13.48 -7.18 -1.25
CA ASP A 149 -12.87 -7.00 0.05
C ASP A 149 -11.84 -5.87 -0.03
N THR A 150 -12.26 -4.67 0.40
CA THR A 150 -11.35 -3.53 0.49
C THR A 150 -10.36 -3.73 1.62
N HIS A 151 -9.08 -3.65 1.32
CA HIS A 151 -8.03 -3.75 2.32
C HIS A 151 -7.32 -2.41 2.51
N HIS A 152 -6.09 -2.30 2.08
CA HIS A 152 -5.27 -1.11 2.31
C HIS A 152 -5.76 0.09 1.51
N VAL A 153 -5.67 1.29 2.12
CA VAL A 153 -5.97 2.55 1.46
C VAL A 153 -4.76 3.47 1.58
N HIS A 154 -4.24 3.92 0.45
CA HIS A 154 -3.13 4.86 0.41
C HIS A 154 -3.38 6.01 -0.56
N GLY A 155 -3.00 7.22 -0.14
CA GLY A 155 -3.14 8.43 -0.93
C GLY A 155 -1.93 8.72 -1.79
N SER A 156 -2.15 9.51 -2.86
CA SER A 156 -1.10 10.04 -3.71
C SER A 156 -0.20 11.04 -2.98
N TYR A 157 1.02 11.16 -3.48
CA TYR A 157 2.02 12.08 -2.97
C TYR A 157 2.36 13.17 -3.98
N ARG A 158 2.72 14.33 -3.46
CA ARG A 158 3.40 15.41 -4.18
C ARG A 158 4.41 16.06 -3.24
N ASN A 159 5.63 16.25 -3.72
CA ASN A 159 6.74 16.79 -2.91
C ASN A 159 6.98 16.02 -1.60
N GLY A 160 6.72 14.70 -1.61
CA GLY A 160 6.93 13.82 -0.47
C GLY A 160 5.85 13.84 0.62
N THR A 161 4.75 14.59 0.41
CA THR A 161 3.58 14.65 1.29
C THR A 161 2.32 14.18 0.57
N TYR A 162 1.32 13.71 1.31
CA TYR A 162 0.01 13.41 0.73
C TYR A 162 -0.59 14.68 0.13
N ASP A 163 -1.08 14.56 -1.12
CA ASP A 163 -1.64 15.70 -1.86
C ASP A 163 -3.18 15.65 -1.94
N GLY A 164 -3.80 14.58 -1.48
CA GLY A 164 -5.25 14.41 -1.49
C GLY A 164 -5.88 14.27 -2.87
N LYS A 165 -5.08 14.13 -3.93
CA LYS A 165 -5.60 14.04 -5.31
C LYS A 165 -6.30 12.71 -5.55
N TYR A 166 -5.61 11.60 -5.25
CA TYR A 166 -6.10 10.25 -5.44
C TYR A 166 -5.87 9.39 -4.21
N PHE A 167 -6.71 8.38 -4.08
CA PHE A 167 -6.53 7.27 -3.13
C PHE A 167 -6.73 5.96 -3.90
N TRP A 168 -5.99 4.94 -3.51
CA TRP A 168 -6.12 3.59 -4.07
C TRP A 168 -6.44 2.60 -2.98
N THR A 169 -7.24 1.61 -3.34
CA THR A 169 -7.53 0.44 -2.50
C THR A 169 -7.55 -0.81 -3.36
N ASN A 170 -7.24 -1.92 -2.75
CA ASN A 170 -7.25 -3.23 -3.39
C ASN A 170 -8.48 -4.05 -2.99
N ASP A 171 -8.88 -4.94 -3.88
CA ASP A 171 -9.84 -6.01 -3.63
C ASP A 171 -9.09 -7.33 -3.43
N LYS A 172 -9.05 -7.80 -2.20
CA LYS A 172 -8.31 -9.03 -1.85
C LYS A 172 -8.93 -10.29 -2.46
N ILE A 173 -10.26 -10.30 -2.69
CA ILE A 173 -10.96 -11.48 -3.20
C ILE A 173 -10.77 -11.67 -4.70
N HIS A 174 -10.99 -10.61 -5.48
CA HIS A 174 -11.06 -10.72 -6.95
C HIS A 174 -9.87 -10.10 -7.69
N GLY A 175 -8.83 -9.69 -6.96
CA GLY A 175 -7.62 -9.14 -7.58
C GLY A 175 -7.89 -7.86 -8.38
N ARG A 176 -8.63 -6.91 -7.81
CA ARG A 176 -8.91 -5.61 -8.43
C ARG A 176 -8.21 -4.48 -7.68
N MET A 177 -7.86 -3.43 -8.40
CA MET A 177 -7.40 -2.17 -7.82
C MET A 177 -8.37 -1.06 -8.21
N ALA A 178 -8.81 -0.29 -7.23
CA ALA A 178 -9.66 0.88 -7.44
C ALA A 178 -8.91 2.17 -7.14
N ARG A 179 -9.24 3.21 -7.90
CA ARG A 179 -8.83 4.59 -7.64
C ARG A 179 -10.04 5.42 -7.23
N ILE A 180 -9.84 6.24 -6.21
CA ILE A 180 -10.82 7.16 -5.65
C ILE A 180 -10.29 8.58 -5.86
N ARG A 181 -11.11 9.46 -6.39
CA ARG A 181 -10.80 10.89 -6.50
C ARG A 181 -11.00 11.58 -5.16
N GLY A 182 -9.96 12.27 -4.69
CA GLY A 182 -9.98 12.97 -3.41
C GLY A 182 -10.82 14.25 -3.41
N ASP A 183 -11.03 14.89 -4.57
CA ASP A 183 -11.80 16.13 -4.69
C ASP A 183 -13.32 15.93 -4.56
N ILE A 184 -13.84 14.74 -4.89
CA ILE A 184 -15.27 14.41 -4.82
C ILE A 184 -15.56 13.19 -3.95
N PHE A 185 -14.54 12.46 -3.53
CA PHE A 185 -14.66 11.20 -2.79
C PHE A 185 -15.55 10.18 -3.52
N GLU A 186 -15.18 9.88 -4.76
CA GLU A 186 -15.87 8.89 -5.59
C GLU A 186 -14.86 7.99 -6.29
N THR A 187 -15.21 6.71 -6.43
CA THR A 187 -14.45 5.74 -7.23
C THR A 187 -14.60 6.10 -8.71
N ASP A 188 -13.49 6.32 -9.39
CA ASP A 188 -13.49 6.72 -10.81
C ASP A 188 -12.85 5.70 -11.75
N LYS A 189 -12.05 4.76 -11.22
CA LYS A 189 -11.44 3.69 -12.01
C LYS A 189 -11.32 2.41 -11.19
N ILE A 190 -11.55 1.28 -11.85
CA ILE A 190 -11.30 -0.07 -11.32
C ILE A 190 -10.56 -0.85 -12.41
N THR A 191 -9.46 -1.48 -12.05
CA THR A 191 -8.65 -2.32 -12.94
C THR A 191 -8.57 -3.73 -12.36
N GLU A 192 -8.84 -4.74 -13.17
CA GLU A 192 -8.59 -6.14 -12.81
C GLU A 192 -7.12 -6.47 -13.04
N ILE A 193 -6.55 -7.18 -12.09
CA ILE A 193 -5.14 -7.55 -12.09
C ILE A 193 -5.04 -9.05 -12.37
N PRO A 194 -4.45 -9.47 -13.49
CA PRO A 194 -4.29 -10.88 -13.80
C PRO A 194 -3.21 -11.54 -12.92
N ASN A 195 -3.27 -12.86 -12.82
CA ASN A 195 -2.24 -13.69 -12.19
C ASN A 195 -2.06 -13.44 -10.68
N VAL A 196 -3.09 -12.99 -10.00
CA VAL A 196 -3.06 -12.71 -8.56
C VAL A 196 -4.17 -13.45 -7.83
N GLN A 197 -3.89 -13.82 -6.59
CA GLN A 197 -4.86 -14.25 -5.60
C GLN A 197 -4.48 -13.65 -4.25
N GLY A 198 -5.49 -13.23 -3.47
CA GLY A 198 -5.20 -12.47 -2.26
C GLY A 198 -4.43 -11.19 -2.57
N PHE A 199 -4.93 -10.38 -3.48
CA PHE A 199 -4.29 -9.13 -3.91
C PHE A 199 -4.26 -8.14 -2.74
N HIS A 200 -3.09 -7.94 -2.14
CA HIS A 200 -2.92 -7.33 -0.83
C HIS A 200 -1.73 -6.37 -0.79
N GLY A 201 -1.68 -5.47 0.19
CA GLY A 201 -0.55 -4.58 0.41
C GLY A 201 -0.32 -3.58 -0.71
N ILE A 202 -1.22 -2.60 -0.89
CA ILE A 202 -1.09 -1.54 -1.89
C ILE A 202 -0.24 -0.38 -1.36
N PHE A 203 0.62 0.23 -2.21
CA PHE A 203 1.34 1.46 -1.88
C PHE A 203 1.77 2.23 -3.14
N PRO A 204 1.55 3.55 -3.21
CA PRO A 204 2.03 4.38 -4.31
C PRO A 204 3.51 4.77 -4.15
N ASP A 205 4.17 5.09 -5.26
CA ASP A 205 5.45 5.79 -5.20
C ASP A 205 5.27 7.26 -4.72
N LYS A 206 6.35 7.85 -4.22
CA LYS A 206 6.36 9.23 -3.73
C LYS A 206 6.93 10.19 -4.77
N ARG A 207 7.62 9.65 -5.77
CA ARG A 207 8.18 10.33 -6.94
C ARG A 207 8.61 9.30 -7.98
N ASP A 208 8.81 9.75 -9.19
CA ASP A 208 9.31 8.88 -10.26
C ASP A 208 10.74 8.39 -9.97
N PRO A 209 11.03 7.09 -10.10
CA PRO A 209 12.37 6.54 -9.85
C PRO A 209 13.41 6.94 -10.89
N VAL A 210 12.97 7.30 -12.11
CA VAL A 210 13.86 7.56 -13.26
C VAL A 210 14.04 9.05 -13.48
N ASP A 211 12.93 9.84 -13.49
CA ASP A 211 12.99 11.29 -13.67
C ASP A 211 12.87 12.02 -12.32
N PRO A 212 13.97 12.58 -11.78
CA PRO A 212 13.97 13.27 -10.51
C PRO A 212 13.15 14.57 -10.49
N ASN A 213 12.74 15.09 -11.65
CA ASN A 213 11.88 16.26 -11.74
C ASN A 213 10.41 15.93 -11.51
N ILE A 214 10.03 14.67 -11.63
CA ILE A 214 8.68 14.18 -11.34
C ILE A 214 8.62 13.82 -9.85
N ASN A 215 8.14 14.75 -9.04
CA ASN A 215 8.07 14.64 -7.59
C ASN A 215 6.65 14.37 -7.07
N TYR A 216 5.88 13.60 -7.80
CA TYR A 216 4.53 13.14 -7.47
C TYR A 216 4.36 11.67 -7.84
N THR A 217 3.29 11.06 -7.33
CA THR A 217 2.93 9.65 -7.58
C THR A 217 2.70 9.39 -9.06
N THR A 218 3.43 8.44 -9.61
CA THR A 218 3.30 7.97 -10.99
C THR A 218 2.98 6.49 -11.10
N ARG A 219 3.22 5.73 -10.05
CA ARG A 219 3.01 4.28 -9.97
C ARG A 219 2.31 3.90 -8.68
N VAL A 220 1.53 2.84 -8.75
CA VAL A 220 0.96 2.18 -7.59
C VAL A 220 1.35 0.72 -7.63
N PHE A 221 1.85 0.21 -6.52
CA PHE A 221 2.31 -1.17 -6.38
C PHE A 221 1.38 -1.96 -5.49
N CYS A 222 1.26 -3.26 -5.79
CA CYS A 222 0.53 -4.18 -4.94
C CYS A 222 1.11 -5.59 -5.05
N GLY A 223 1.13 -6.34 -3.95
CA GLY A 223 1.59 -7.72 -3.89
C GLY A 223 0.44 -8.71 -3.88
N SER A 224 0.69 -9.96 -4.29
CA SER A 224 -0.21 -11.07 -4.02
C SER A 224 0.21 -11.83 -2.77
N GLU A 225 -0.76 -12.10 -1.90
CA GLU A 225 -0.57 -12.82 -0.65
C GLU A 225 -0.58 -14.35 -0.87
N PHE A 226 -1.42 -14.82 -1.78
CA PHE A 226 -1.50 -16.23 -2.13
C PHE A 226 -0.79 -16.51 -3.44
N GLN A 227 -0.12 -17.65 -3.49
CA GLN A 227 0.48 -18.16 -4.72
C GLN A 227 -0.60 -18.61 -5.70
N THR A 228 -0.40 -18.27 -6.96
CA THR A 228 -1.29 -18.62 -8.06
C THR A 228 -0.53 -19.50 -9.04
N PRO A 229 -1.15 -20.52 -9.63
CA PRO A 229 -0.50 -21.30 -10.70
C PRO A 229 -0.28 -20.40 -11.93
N HIS A 230 0.85 -20.56 -12.58
CA HIS A 230 1.19 -19.85 -13.82
C HIS A 230 1.47 -20.85 -14.95
N PRO A 231 0.59 -20.97 -15.94
CA PRO A 231 -0.64 -20.19 -16.16
C PRO A 231 -1.77 -20.54 -15.17
N ASN A 232 -2.70 -19.60 -14.97
CA ASN A 232 -3.90 -19.85 -14.18
C ASN A 232 -5.09 -20.20 -15.11
N ASP A 233 -4.96 -21.27 -15.85
CA ASP A 233 -5.92 -21.74 -16.86
C ASP A 233 -6.53 -23.12 -16.53
N GLY A 234 -6.28 -23.60 -15.33
CA GLY A 234 -6.74 -24.91 -14.86
C GLY A 234 -5.81 -26.07 -15.20
N THR A 235 -4.64 -25.80 -15.82
CA THR A 235 -3.62 -26.82 -16.10
C THR A 235 -2.49 -26.79 -15.06
N GLY A 236 -1.82 -27.91 -14.87
CA GLY A 236 -0.63 -28.03 -13.99
C GLY A 236 -0.88 -27.68 -12.53
N LEU A 237 -2.09 -27.87 -12.03
CA LEU A 237 -2.50 -27.48 -10.67
C LEU A 237 -1.86 -28.35 -9.58
N ASP A 238 -1.40 -29.53 -9.91
CA ASP A 238 -0.77 -30.51 -9.02
C ASP A 238 0.76 -30.36 -8.94
N ASP A 239 1.34 -29.44 -9.73
CA ASP A 239 2.77 -29.15 -9.67
C ASP A 239 3.04 -27.88 -8.86
N PRO A 240 3.57 -27.97 -7.63
CA PRO A 240 3.88 -26.79 -6.80
C PRO A 240 4.88 -25.83 -7.45
N SER A 241 5.70 -26.30 -8.40
CA SER A 241 6.67 -25.46 -9.10
C SER A 241 6.04 -24.45 -10.05
N ASN A 242 4.74 -24.59 -10.33
CA ASN A 242 3.98 -23.63 -11.12
C ASN A 242 3.40 -22.47 -10.30
N TYR A 243 3.47 -22.54 -8.96
CA TYR A 243 2.82 -21.57 -8.08
C TYR A 243 3.78 -20.46 -7.66
N TYR A 244 3.39 -19.22 -7.95
CA TYR A 244 4.16 -18.02 -7.65
C TYR A 244 3.26 -16.88 -7.20
N CYS A 245 3.86 -15.93 -6.49
CA CYS A 245 3.28 -14.62 -6.29
C CYS A 245 3.84 -13.61 -7.31
N VAL A 246 3.09 -12.55 -7.55
CA VAL A 246 3.55 -11.45 -8.40
C VAL A 246 3.40 -10.11 -7.67
N PHE A 247 4.44 -9.29 -7.81
CA PHE A 247 4.43 -7.89 -7.45
C PHE A 247 4.01 -7.09 -8.67
N THR A 248 2.94 -6.32 -8.56
CA THR A 248 2.28 -5.65 -9.68
C THR A 248 2.51 -4.15 -9.62
N CYS A 249 2.83 -3.54 -10.77
CA CYS A 249 2.91 -2.10 -10.96
C CYS A 249 1.80 -1.62 -11.91
N VAL A 250 1.05 -0.63 -11.44
CA VAL A 250 -0.03 0.03 -12.19
C VAL A 250 0.32 1.50 -12.36
N ASP A 251 0.03 2.05 -13.53
CA ASP A 251 0.13 3.49 -13.78
C ASP A 251 -0.89 4.26 -12.94
N ALA A 252 -0.45 5.26 -12.21
CA ALA A 252 -1.31 5.99 -11.28
C ALA A 252 -2.40 6.83 -11.97
N GLU A 253 -2.14 7.33 -13.19
CA GLU A 253 -3.10 8.18 -13.89
C GLU A 253 -4.03 7.38 -14.82
N SER A 254 -3.48 6.48 -15.65
CA SER A 254 -4.27 5.67 -16.57
C SER A 254 -4.93 4.49 -15.88
N MET A 255 -4.37 3.98 -14.79
CA MET A 255 -4.72 2.72 -14.12
C MET A 255 -4.45 1.49 -15.00
N GLU A 256 -3.61 1.61 -16.01
CA GLU A 256 -3.15 0.50 -16.83
C GLU A 256 -2.00 -0.25 -16.15
N LEU A 257 -1.94 -1.57 -16.34
CA LEU A 257 -0.84 -2.36 -15.82
C LEU A 257 0.44 -2.06 -16.61
N ARG A 258 1.50 -1.70 -15.90
CA ARG A 258 2.82 -1.47 -16.51
C ARG A 258 3.60 -2.78 -16.63
N TRP A 259 3.68 -3.52 -15.55
CA TRP A 259 4.41 -4.80 -15.46
C TRP A 259 4.07 -5.55 -14.19
N GLN A 260 4.48 -6.82 -14.17
CA GLN A 260 4.51 -7.66 -12.98
C GLN A 260 5.92 -8.22 -12.75
N CYS A 261 6.27 -8.53 -11.52
CA CYS A 261 7.49 -9.23 -11.15
C CYS A 261 7.14 -10.50 -10.40
N LYS A 262 7.50 -11.66 -10.97
CA LYS A 262 7.32 -12.97 -10.37
C LYS A 262 8.31 -13.14 -9.23
N VAL A 263 7.87 -13.65 -8.08
CA VAL A 263 8.70 -13.81 -6.89
C VAL A 263 8.43 -15.15 -6.20
N ASP A 264 9.43 -15.63 -5.47
CA ASP A 264 9.28 -16.75 -4.54
C ASP A 264 8.58 -16.27 -3.26
N GLY A 265 7.61 -17.04 -2.79
CA GLY A 265 6.89 -16.76 -1.54
C GLY A 265 5.79 -15.74 -1.69
N ASN A 266 5.01 -15.62 -0.64
CA ASN A 266 3.88 -14.70 -0.56
C ASN A 266 4.32 -13.31 -0.07
N MET A 267 3.51 -12.30 -0.40
CA MET A 267 3.76 -10.92 -0.01
C MET A 267 2.55 -10.37 0.76
N ASP A 268 2.83 -9.67 1.86
CA ASP A 268 1.79 -9.05 2.66
C ASP A 268 1.69 -7.54 2.36
N LEU A 269 2.52 -6.74 3.02
CA LEU A 269 2.51 -5.29 2.83
C LEU A 269 3.50 -4.85 1.76
N VAL A 270 3.21 -3.72 1.15
CA VAL A 270 4.14 -3.03 0.25
C VAL A 270 4.47 -1.66 0.83
N ALA A 271 5.72 -1.27 0.74
CA ALA A 271 6.19 0.07 1.04
C ALA A 271 7.18 0.53 -0.02
N THR A 272 7.24 1.83 -0.29
CA THR A 272 8.17 2.42 -1.27
C THR A 272 9.18 3.33 -0.59
N SER A 273 10.42 3.36 -1.11
CA SER A 273 11.41 4.34 -0.70
C SER A 273 10.97 5.76 -1.08
N PHE A 274 11.57 6.76 -0.43
CA PHE A 274 11.20 8.16 -0.68
C PHE A 274 11.56 8.61 -2.10
N ASP A 275 12.63 8.07 -2.67
CA ASP A 275 13.10 8.37 -4.03
C ASP A 275 12.41 7.55 -5.13
N GLY A 276 11.47 6.65 -4.76
CA GLY A 276 10.74 5.78 -5.68
C GLY A 276 11.56 4.62 -6.26
N LYS A 277 12.85 4.50 -5.94
CA LYS A 277 13.75 3.52 -6.57
C LYS A 277 13.57 2.11 -6.05
N LEU A 278 13.12 1.98 -4.81
CA LEU A 278 12.93 0.70 -4.16
C LEU A 278 11.49 0.57 -3.68
N ALA A 279 10.97 -0.64 -3.79
CA ALA A 279 9.83 -1.09 -3.01
C ALA A 279 10.25 -2.29 -2.17
N ALA A 280 9.57 -2.53 -1.07
CA ALA A 280 9.81 -3.67 -0.21
C ALA A 280 8.49 -4.33 0.20
N SER A 281 8.53 -5.63 0.43
CA SER A 281 7.42 -6.39 0.99
C SER A 281 7.96 -7.36 2.03
N ASN A 282 7.24 -7.51 3.15
CA ASN A 282 7.46 -8.61 4.05
C ASN A 282 6.83 -9.89 3.48
N GLN A 283 7.44 -11.02 3.81
CA GLN A 283 6.97 -12.34 3.39
C GLN A 283 6.68 -13.18 4.64
N TYR A 284 5.57 -13.89 4.60
CA TYR A 284 5.24 -14.94 5.53
C TYR A 284 4.68 -16.12 4.73
N ASN A 285 5.31 -17.29 4.81
CA ASN A 285 4.95 -18.44 3.97
C ASN A 285 4.02 -19.43 4.69
N THR A 286 3.46 -19.05 5.84
CA THR A 286 2.58 -19.91 6.64
C THR A 286 1.28 -20.25 5.93
N GLU A 287 0.78 -19.38 5.07
CA GLU A 287 -0.48 -19.57 4.34
C GLU A 287 -0.42 -20.67 3.26
N ASN A 288 0.77 -21.10 2.89
CA ASN A 288 0.97 -22.20 1.95
C ASN A 288 1.03 -23.58 2.64
N GLY A 289 1.04 -23.61 3.97
CA GLY A 289 1.03 -24.85 4.73
C GLY A 289 -0.39 -25.35 4.98
N MET A 290 -0.62 -26.64 4.73
CA MET A 290 -1.92 -27.28 4.98
C MET A 290 -2.04 -27.85 6.39
N VAL A 291 -0.91 -28.15 7.02
CA VAL A 291 -0.83 -28.66 8.40
C VAL A 291 0.19 -27.88 9.21
N PHE A 292 0.07 -27.92 10.54
CA PHE A 292 0.92 -27.14 11.44
C PHE A 292 2.43 -27.33 11.18
N ALA A 293 2.87 -28.56 10.90
CA ALA A 293 4.27 -28.85 10.63
C ALA A 293 4.77 -28.18 9.34
N GLU A 294 3.92 -28.08 8.32
CA GLU A 294 4.23 -27.37 7.06
C GLU A 294 4.25 -25.88 7.28
N MET A 295 3.29 -25.34 8.02
CA MET A 295 3.26 -23.91 8.39
C MET A 295 4.54 -23.52 9.13
N MET A 296 4.95 -24.28 10.12
CA MET A 296 6.18 -24.04 10.90
C MET A 296 7.46 -24.18 10.06
N SER A 297 7.48 -25.08 9.08
CA SER A 297 8.65 -25.28 8.20
C SER A 297 8.71 -24.28 7.05
N ALA A 298 7.57 -23.77 6.62
CA ALA A 298 7.46 -22.81 5.51
C ALA A 298 7.60 -21.36 5.98
N GLU A 299 7.39 -21.09 7.27
CA GLU A 299 7.52 -19.75 7.82
C GLU A 299 8.94 -19.20 7.64
N ARG A 300 9.03 -18.07 6.99
CA ARG A 300 10.29 -17.36 6.78
C ARG A 300 10.03 -15.87 6.96
N ASP A 301 10.60 -15.33 8.00
CA ASP A 301 10.67 -13.90 8.23
C ASP A 301 11.66 -13.28 7.24
N THR A 302 11.21 -13.09 6.01
CA THR A 302 12.02 -12.49 4.95
C THR A 302 11.41 -11.18 4.48
N CYS A 303 12.26 -10.33 3.93
CA CYS A 303 11.84 -9.10 3.26
C CYS A 303 12.40 -9.12 1.84
N VAL A 304 11.51 -8.89 0.87
CA VAL A 304 11.90 -8.77 -0.54
C VAL A 304 12.02 -7.31 -0.89
N PHE A 305 13.13 -6.96 -1.56
CA PHE A 305 13.35 -5.62 -2.08
C PHE A 305 13.29 -5.65 -3.61
N PHE A 306 12.48 -4.78 -4.17
CA PHE A 306 12.32 -4.59 -5.60
C PHE A 306 13.07 -3.34 -6.04
N ASN A 307 14.03 -3.51 -6.94
CA ASN A 307 14.68 -2.38 -7.60
C ASN A 307 13.85 -1.96 -8.82
N ILE A 308 13.09 -0.89 -8.69
CA ILE A 308 12.10 -0.46 -9.68
C ILE A 308 12.78 -0.05 -11.00
N GLU A 309 13.89 0.71 -10.93
CA GLU A 309 14.65 1.09 -12.13
C GLU A 309 15.13 -0.14 -12.92
N ARG A 310 15.59 -1.18 -12.20
CA ARG A 310 16.09 -2.41 -12.82
C ARG A 310 14.97 -3.21 -13.47
N ILE A 311 13.80 -3.30 -12.83
CA ILE A 311 12.63 -3.97 -13.39
C ILE A 311 12.15 -3.22 -14.65
N GLU A 312 12.01 -1.91 -14.59
CA GLU A 312 11.58 -1.12 -15.75
C GLU A 312 12.57 -1.17 -16.90
N LYS A 313 13.87 -1.17 -16.60
CA LYS A 313 14.91 -1.39 -17.60
C LYS A 313 14.79 -2.77 -18.26
N ALA A 314 14.52 -3.82 -17.47
CA ALA A 314 14.31 -5.16 -18.00
C ALA A 314 13.12 -5.21 -18.96
N VAL A 315 12.01 -4.56 -18.61
CA VAL A 315 10.82 -4.44 -19.46
C VAL A 315 11.15 -3.67 -20.74
N ALA A 316 11.83 -2.52 -20.65
CA ALA A 316 12.20 -1.71 -21.81
C ALA A 316 13.17 -2.44 -22.78
N GLU A 317 14.01 -3.32 -22.27
CA GLU A 317 14.94 -4.14 -23.04
C GLU A 317 14.32 -5.46 -23.57
N GLY A 318 13.03 -5.70 -23.33
CA GLY A 318 12.34 -6.94 -23.73
C GLY A 318 12.74 -8.17 -22.92
N ARG A 319 13.38 -8.00 -21.76
CA ARG A 319 13.76 -9.08 -20.84
C ARG A 319 12.61 -9.41 -19.89
N PHE A 320 11.54 -9.94 -20.44
CA PHE A 320 10.35 -10.39 -19.72
C PHE A 320 9.69 -11.55 -20.45
N PHE A 321 8.77 -12.21 -19.82
CA PHE A 321 7.87 -13.18 -20.43
C PHE A 321 6.42 -12.74 -20.24
N GLN A 322 5.50 -13.44 -20.88
CA GLN A 322 4.05 -13.23 -20.68
C GLN A 322 3.44 -14.53 -20.19
N ILE A 323 2.58 -14.44 -19.18
CA ILE A 323 1.79 -15.58 -18.74
C ILE A 323 0.66 -15.79 -19.75
N PRO A 324 0.41 -17.03 -20.23
CA PRO A 324 -0.66 -17.31 -21.17
C PRO A 324 -2.00 -16.70 -20.73
N GLY A 325 -2.65 -15.98 -21.64
CA GLY A 325 -3.90 -15.26 -21.38
C GLY A 325 -3.71 -13.83 -20.83
N SER A 326 -2.48 -13.37 -20.67
CA SER A 326 -2.17 -12.00 -20.24
C SER A 326 -1.13 -11.36 -21.15
N GLU A 327 -1.34 -10.10 -21.53
CA GLU A 327 -0.36 -9.31 -22.30
C GLU A 327 0.63 -8.54 -21.40
N VAL A 328 0.47 -8.62 -20.08
CA VAL A 328 1.30 -7.89 -19.12
C VAL A 328 2.72 -8.44 -19.14
N PRO A 329 3.76 -7.59 -19.27
CA PRO A 329 5.15 -8.01 -19.12
C PRO A 329 5.43 -8.54 -17.72
N VAL A 330 6.04 -9.72 -17.60
CA VAL A 330 6.41 -10.33 -16.32
C VAL A 330 7.92 -10.50 -16.26
N VAL A 331 8.57 -9.84 -15.33
CA VAL A 331 10.01 -10.00 -15.06
C VAL A 331 10.18 -11.13 -14.04
N ASP A 332 11.12 -12.03 -14.29
CA ASP A 332 11.43 -13.10 -13.33
C ASP A 332 12.36 -12.58 -12.23
N GLY A 333 11.79 -12.37 -11.05
CA GLY A 333 12.48 -11.92 -9.83
C GLY A 333 12.76 -13.05 -8.84
N THR A 334 12.56 -14.33 -9.23
CA THR A 334 12.82 -15.47 -8.36
C THR A 334 14.30 -15.60 -8.02
N LYS A 335 14.62 -16.29 -6.92
CA LYS A 335 16.01 -16.55 -6.54
C LYS A 335 16.79 -17.27 -7.62
N ALA A 336 16.12 -18.18 -8.36
CA ALA A 336 16.74 -18.94 -9.45
C ALA A 336 17.21 -18.03 -10.60
N ALA A 337 16.42 -16.99 -10.92
CA ALA A 337 16.75 -16.01 -11.96
C ALA A 337 17.73 -14.93 -11.47
N ASN A 338 17.77 -14.68 -10.16
CA ASN A 338 18.51 -13.58 -9.55
C ASN A 338 19.86 -14.00 -8.95
N THR A 339 20.47 -15.05 -9.50
CA THR A 339 21.74 -15.61 -9.01
C THR A 339 22.96 -14.76 -9.35
N ASP A 340 22.88 -13.87 -10.36
CA ASP A 340 23.95 -12.94 -10.68
C ASP A 340 23.63 -11.54 -10.14
N PRO A 341 24.36 -11.05 -9.12
CA PRO A 341 24.15 -9.70 -8.57
C PRO A 341 24.46 -8.57 -9.57
N LYS A 342 24.98 -8.88 -10.76
CA LYS A 342 25.27 -7.91 -11.83
C LYS A 342 24.19 -7.83 -12.90
N THR A 343 23.26 -8.77 -12.92
CA THR A 343 22.10 -8.76 -13.81
C THR A 343 20.86 -8.35 -13.05
#